data_4f5209aff8901cf6e590fcde2c90cb39
#
_entry.id   4f5209aff8901cf6e590fcde2c90cb39
#
_cell.length_a   1.000
_cell.length_b   1.000
_cell.length_c   1.000
_cell.angle_alpha   90.00
_cell.angle_beta   90.00
_cell.angle_gamma   90.00
#
_symmetry.space_group_name_H-M   'P 1'
#
loop_
_entity.id
_entity.type
_entity.pdbx_description
1 polymer ?
#
loop_
_entity_poly.entity_id
_entity_poly.type
_entity_poly.pdbx_seq_one_letter_code
_entity_poly.pdbx_strand_id
1 'polypeptide(L)'
;MLVGTRLARHRHTGTLMYEGPLPPYPGTFYGIAWDSAEHGKHDGTAPDGTRYFACAPGHGTYLAATARIEWGVTFVEALREKYGDRSDLRTVSLVGPPPHGPSDPSCVYVAKAVPDGYDGALPRTITTLDLSRSLLSSWDEVARIVRDMPLTSLTLQHVRLRPAACVPGVFAHLEHLSLGDSGTDWAQMAVLARAMPRLASIELARNCLLYTSPS
;
A
#
# COMPACT_ATOMS: atom_id res chain seq x y z
N MET A 1 14.32 4.35 -11.32
CA MET A 1 14.10 2.89 -11.10
C MET A 1 12.88 2.74 -10.23
N LEU A 2 11.80 2.17 -10.81
CA LEU A 2 10.49 2.09 -10.16
C LEU A 2 10.22 0.73 -9.48
N VAL A 3 11.20 -0.19 -9.54
CA VAL A 3 11.07 -1.54 -8.95
C VAL A 3 10.81 -1.44 -7.44
N GLY A 4 9.82 -2.19 -6.97
CA GLY A 4 9.30 -2.13 -5.61
C GLY A 4 8.16 -1.13 -5.41
N THR A 5 7.81 -0.34 -6.43
CA THR A 5 6.66 0.58 -6.37
C THR A 5 5.36 -0.18 -6.53
N ARG A 6 4.37 0.23 -5.76
CA ARG A 6 3.00 -0.26 -5.87
C ARG A 6 2.29 0.43 -7.03
N LEU A 7 1.42 -0.29 -7.69
CA LEU A 7 0.66 0.16 -8.84
C LEU A 7 -0.73 -0.48 -8.84
N ALA A 8 -1.63 0.10 -9.65
CA ALA A 8 -2.91 -0.51 -9.96
C ALA A 8 -3.16 -0.56 -11.47
N ARG A 9 -3.95 -1.53 -11.89
CA ARG A 9 -4.48 -1.62 -13.24
C ARG A 9 -5.83 -2.32 -13.20
N HIS A 10 -6.84 -1.72 -13.84
CA HIS A 10 -8.22 -2.23 -13.82
C HIS A 10 -8.71 -2.53 -12.40
N ARG A 11 -8.33 -1.68 -11.43
CA ARG A 11 -8.65 -1.80 -10.00
C ARG A 11 -7.99 -2.97 -9.25
N HIS A 12 -7.05 -3.67 -9.87
CA HIS A 12 -6.22 -4.68 -9.21
C HIS A 12 -4.88 -4.10 -8.87
N THR A 13 -4.42 -4.36 -7.66
CA THR A 13 -3.17 -3.84 -7.13
C THR A 13 -2.05 -4.86 -7.23
N GLY A 14 -0.83 -4.37 -7.42
CA GLY A 14 0.36 -5.19 -7.53
C GLY A 14 1.63 -4.39 -7.25
N THR A 15 2.76 -5.07 -7.33
CA THR A 15 4.09 -4.48 -7.15
C THR A 15 4.89 -4.64 -8.44
N LEU A 16 5.55 -3.58 -8.89
CA LEU A 16 6.51 -3.63 -9.97
C LEU A 16 7.77 -4.36 -9.49
N MET A 17 8.05 -5.52 -10.05
CA MET A 17 9.16 -6.38 -9.68
C MET A 17 10.32 -6.35 -10.69
N TYR A 18 10.03 -6.00 -11.94
CA TYR A 18 11.01 -5.94 -13.02
C TYR A 18 10.68 -4.80 -14.00
N GLU A 19 11.70 -4.15 -14.50
CA GLU A 19 11.63 -3.15 -15.56
C GLU A 19 12.83 -3.37 -16.51
N GLY A 20 12.56 -3.75 -17.75
CA GLY A 20 13.61 -4.03 -18.71
C GLY A 20 13.14 -4.74 -19.97
N PRO A 21 14.09 -5.17 -20.82
CA PRO A 21 13.77 -5.89 -22.04
C PRO A 21 13.26 -7.30 -21.74
N LEU A 22 12.37 -7.81 -22.59
CA LEU A 22 11.83 -9.18 -22.50
C LEU A 22 11.98 -9.87 -23.88
N PRO A 23 13.13 -10.48 -24.18
CA PRO A 23 13.33 -11.17 -25.47
C PRO A 23 12.30 -12.28 -25.70
N PRO A 24 11.84 -12.53 -26.94
CA PRO A 24 12.24 -11.84 -28.17
C PRO A 24 11.45 -10.54 -28.48
N TYR A 25 10.64 -10.06 -27.54
CA TYR A 25 9.77 -8.92 -27.77
C TYR A 25 10.55 -7.59 -27.70
N PRO A 26 10.31 -6.65 -28.65
CA PRO A 26 10.97 -5.35 -28.62
C PRO A 26 10.40 -4.45 -27.53
N GLY A 27 11.24 -3.55 -26.99
CA GLY A 27 10.85 -2.52 -26.03
C GLY A 27 11.05 -2.91 -24.57
N THR A 28 10.58 -2.03 -23.69
CA THR A 28 10.65 -2.21 -22.23
C THR A 28 9.38 -2.85 -21.71
N PHE A 29 9.53 -3.79 -20.80
CA PHE A 29 8.44 -4.48 -20.12
C PHE A 29 8.50 -4.27 -18.62
N TYR A 30 7.34 -4.24 -18.01
CA TYR A 30 7.13 -4.29 -16.58
C TYR A 30 6.74 -5.71 -16.18
N GLY A 31 7.52 -6.31 -15.27
CA GLY A 31 7.15 -7.53 -14.55
C GLY A 31 6.44 -7.17 -13.26
N ILE A 32 5.19 -7.58 -13.14
CA ILE A 32 4.30 -7.21 -12.04
C ILE A 32 3.92 -8.46 -11.24
N ALA A 33 4.07 -8.38 -9.93
CA ALA A 33 3.49 -9.35 -9.00
C ALA A 33 2.16 -8.79 -8.46
N TRP A 34 1.05 -9.40 -8.86
CA TRP A 34 -0.29 -9.02 -8.42
C TRP A 34 -0.58 -9.53 -7.01
N ASP A 35 -1.39 -8.80 -6.25
CA ASP A 35 -1.84 -9.22 -4.92
C ASP A 35 -2.81 -10.42 -4.99
N SER A 36 -3.55 -10.56 -6.09
CA SER A 36 -4.42 -11.69 -6.40
C SER A 36 -3.94 -12.46 -7.62
N ALA A 37 -4.05 -13.80 -7.58
CA ALA A 37 -3.73 -14.68 -8.71
C ALA A 37 -4.69 -14.51 -9.92
N GLU A 38 -5.83 -13.85 -9.75
CA GLU A 38 -6.82 -13.65 -10.84
C GLU A 38 -6.25 -12.89 -12.05
N HIS A 39 -5.20 -12.07 -11.85
CA HIS A 39 -4.59 -11.25 -12.89
C HIS A 39 -3.19 -11.70 -13.30
N GLY A 40 -2.63 -12.63 -12.56
CA GLY A 40 -1.34 -13.22 -12.86
C GLY A 40 -1.46 -14.42 -13.81
N LYS A 41 -0.33 -14.83 -14.38
CA LYS A 41 -0.23 -15.96 -15.33
C LYS A 41 0.93 -16.89 -15.02
N HIS A 42 1.96 -16.40 -14.34
CA HIS A 42 3.21 -17.12 -14.09
C HIS A 42 3.81 -16.72 -12.72
N ASP A 43 4.99 -17.21 -12.41
CA ASP A 43 5.73 -16.95 -11.17
C ASP A 43 6.91 -15.97 -11.34
N GLY A 44 6.94 -15.25 -12.47
CA GLY A 44 8.04 -14.38 -12.88
C GLY A 44 8.96 -15.01 -13.93
N THR A 45 8.67 -16.24 -14.35
CA THR A 45 9.38 -16.93 -15.45
C THR A 45 8.75 -16.52 -16.80
N ALA A 46 9.59 -16.11 -17.73
CA ALA A 46 9.19 -15.76 -19.10
C ALA A 46 9.04 -17.03 -19.98
N PRO A 47 8.43 -16.90 -21.18
CA PRO A 47 8.25 -18.03 -22.10
C PRO A 47 9.54 -18.71 -22.57
N ASP A 48 10.67 -18.01 -22.55
CA ASP A 48 12.01 -18.53 -22.86
C ASP A 48 12.64 -19.33 -21.70
N GLY A 49 11.94 -19.45 -20.56
CA GLY A 49 12.43 -20.11 -19.36
C GLY A 49 13.25 -19.20 -18.43
N THR A 50 13.54 -17.96 -18.82
CA THR A 50 14.30 -17.02 -18.00
C THR A 50 13.40 -16.44 -16.90
N ARG A 51 13.87 -16.47 -15.64
CA ARG A 51 13.16 -15.87 -14.51
C ARG A 51 13.69 -14.49 -14.23
N TYR A 52 12.92 -13.45 -14.58
CA TYR A 52 13.31 -12.05 -14.37
C TYR A 52 12.94 -11.51 -12.99
N PHE A 53 11.93 -12.09 -12.32
CA PHE A 53 11.55 -11.78 -10.94
C PHE A 53 10.92 -13.00 -10.27
N ALA A 54 10.68 -12.94 -8.97
CA ALA A 54 10.04 -14.01 -8.22
C ALA A 54 8.74 -13.53 -7.58
N CYS A 55 7.67 -14.30 -7.75
CA CYS A 55 6.40 -14.13 -7.04
C CYS A 55 5.73 -15.49 -6.83
N ALA A 56 4.59 -15.51 -6.14
CA ALA A 56 3.81 -16.73 -5.99
C ALA A 56 3.31 -17.22 -7.37
N PRO A 57 3.15 -18.53 -7.57
CA PRO A 57 2.63 -19.10 -8.80
C PRO A 57 1.28 -18.46 -9.19
N GLY A 58 1.16 -18.06 -10.46
CA GLY A 58 -0.05 -17.40 -10.97
C GLY A 58 -0.19 -15.92 -10.64
N HIS A 59 0.72 -15.30 -9.89
CA HIS A 59 0.65 -13.88 -9.55
C HIS A 59 1.44 -12.98 -10.50
N GLY A 60 2.32 -13.51 -11.33
CA GLY A 60 3.18 -12.74 -12.23
C GLY A 60 2.53 -12.40 -13.56
N THR A 61 2.83 -11.22 -14.10
CA THR A 61 2.49 -10.82 -15.48
C THR A 61 3.54 -9.89 -16.03
N TYR A 62 3.86 -10.02 -17.34
CA TYR A 62 4.61 -9.03 -18.07
C TYR A 62 3.67 -8.13 -18.88
N LEU A 63 3.87 -6.82 -18.77
CA LEU A 63 3.14 -5.80 -19.54
C LEU A 63 4.15 -4.92 -20.27
N ALA A 64 3.86 -4.54 -21.50
CA ALA A 64 4.65 -3.51 -22.17
C ALA A 64 4.60 -2.20 -21.36
N ALA A 65 5.71 -1.46 -21.30
CA ALA A 65 5.78 -0.20 -20.56
C ALA A 65 4.82 0.88 -21.08
N THR A 66 4.27 0.68 -22.27
CA THR A 66 3.20 1.51 -22.86
C THR A 66 1.80 1.21 -22.31
N ALA A 67 1.65 0.15 -21.50
CA ALA A 67 0.36 -0.20 -20.91
C ALA A 67 -0.09 0.88 -19.92
N ARG A 68 -1.39 1.16 -19.91
CA ARG A 68 -1.97 2.11 -18.93
C ARG A 68 -1.89 1.52 -17.54
N ILE A 69 -1.15 2.18 -16.66
CA ILE A 69 -0.94 1.84 -15.26
C ILE A 69 -1.31 3.05 -14.40
N GLU A 70 -1.93 2.80 -13.26
CA GLU A 70 -2.27 3.80 -12.26
C GLU A 70 -1.22 3.74 -11.14
N TRP A 71 -0.44 4.82 -11.03
CA TRP A 71 0.63 4.95 -10.03
C TRP A 71 0.17 5.59 -8.72
N GLY A 72 -1.10 6.02 -8.70
CA GLY A 72 -1.68 6.74 -7.57
C GLY A 72 -1.19 8.19 -7.46
N VAL A 73 -1.70 8.87 -6.45
CA VAL A 73 -1.39 10.27 -6.12
C VAL A 73 -0.83 10.37 -4.71
N THR A 74 -0.39 11.56 -4.31
CA THR A 74 0.03 11.79 -2.93
C THR A 74 -1.16 11.95 -1.99
N PHE A 75 -0.93 11.75 -0.69
CA PHE A 75 -1.95 11.97 0.34
C PHE A 75 -2.50 13.41 0.30
N VAL A 76 -1.62 14.39 0.09
CA VAL A 76 -1.99 15.80 0.03
C VAL A 76 -2.91 16.11 -1.16
N GLU A 77 -2.58 15.57 -2.34
CA GLU A 77 -3.40 15.71 -3.54
C GLU A 77 -4.77 15.07 -3.35
N ALA A 78 -4.81 13.82 -2.87
CA ALA A 78 -6.04 13.09 -2.59
C ALA A 78 -6.92 13.80 -1.55
N LEU A 79 -6.30 14.32 -0.48
CA LEU A 79 -7.00 15.05 0.57
C LEU A 79 -7.64 16.33 0.02
N ARG A 80 -6.86 17.11 -0.74
CA ARG A 80 -7.33 18.36 -1.34
C ARG A 80 -8.44 18.13 -2.37
N GLU A 81 -8.31 17.12 -3.19
CA GLU A 81 -9.32 16.75 -4.18
C GLU A 81 -10.65 16.37 -3.50
N LYS A 82 -10.61 15.58 -2.43
CA LYS A 82 -11.83 15.10 -1.77
C LYS A 82 -12.44 16.07 -0.79
N TYR A 83 -11.62 16.82 -0.05
CA TYR A 83 -12.06 17.65 1.07
C TYR A 83 -11.78 19.15 0.88
N GLY A 84 -11.10 19.54 -0.21
CA GLY A 84 -10.65 20.92 -0.41
C GLY A 84 -9.57 21.35 0.59
N ASP A 85 -9.47 22.64 0.84
CA ASP A 85 -8.49 23.23 1.77
C ASP A 85 -9.00 23.30 3.23
N ARG A 86 -9.83 22.35 3.64
CA ARG A 86 -10.35 22.27 5.01
C ARG A 86 -9.26 21.92 5.99
N SER A 87 -9.16 22.70 7.07
CA SER A 87 -8.17 22.49 8.14
C SER A 87 -8.76 21.84 9.41
N ASP A 88 -10.09 21.69 9.48
CA ASP A 88 -10.84 21.21 10.65
C ASP A 88 -11.19 19.71 10.61
N LEU A 89 -10.61 18.99 9.67
CA LEU A 89 -10.90 17.57 9.45
C LEU A 89 -10.45 16.73 10.64
N ARG A 90 -11.37 15.95 11.23
CA ARG A 90 -11.08 14.96 12.28
C ARG A 90 -11.10 13.53 11.75
N THR A 91 -12.00 13.24 10.83
CA THR A 91 -12.14 11.93 10.19
C THR A 91 -11.88 12.08 8.70
N VAL A 92 -10.95 11.31 8.20
CA VAL A 92 -10.57 11.29 6.78
C VAL A 92 -10.60 9.86 6.27
N SER A 93 -11.21 9.67 5.12
CA SER A 93 -11.26 8.38 4.41
C SER A 93 -10.82 8.60 2.96
N LEU A 94 -9.66 8.06 2.59
CA LEU A 94 -9.09 8.07 1.25
C LEU A 94 -8.88 6.61 0.79
N VAL A 95 -9.98 5.94 0.57
CA VAL A 95 -10.02 4.51 0.22
C VAL A 95 -9.85 4.33 -1.28
N GLY A 96 -8.95 3.43 -1.70
CA GLY A 96 -8.78 3.07 -3.10
C GLY A 96 -10.00 2.29 -3.66
N PRO A 97 -10.18 2.30 -5.00
CA PRO A 97 -11.29 1.60 -5.64
C PRO A 97 -11.32 0.11 -5.32
N PRO A 98 -12.50 -0.49 -5.06
CA PRO A 98 -12.60 -1.94 -4.87
C PRO A 98 -12.36 -2.67 -6.20
N PRO A 99 -11.82 -3.90 -6.18
CA PRO A 99 -11.54 -4.66 -7.40
C PRO A 99 -12.82 -5.02 -8.17
N HIS A 100 -13.92 -5.24 -7.47
CA HIS A 100 -15.22 -5.60 -8.05
C HIS A 100 -16.33 -4.66 -7.57
N GLY A 101 -17.39 -4.54 -8.36
CA GLY A 101 -18.55 -3.71 -8.04
C GLY A 101 -18.48 -2.28 -8.60
N PRO A 102 -19.47 -1.44 -8.26
CA PRO A 102 -19.49 -0.05 -8.69
C PRO A 102 -18.29 0.72 -8.13
N SER A 103 -17.69 1.56 -8.96
CA SER A 103 -16.64 2.49 -8.50
C SER A 103 -17.29 3.79 -8.06
N ASP A 104 -16.96 4.22 -6.86
CA ASP A 104 -17.20 5.58 -6.43
C ASP A 104 -16.13 6.47 -7.10
N PRO A 105 -16.50 7.51 -7.86
CA PRO A 105 -15.55 8.41 -8.50
C PRO A 105 -14.67 9.16 -7.49
N SER A 106 -15.06 9.23 -6.23
CA SER A 106 -14.25 9.80 -5.14
C SER A 106 -13.15 8.86 -4.61
N CYS A 107 -13.13 7.60 -5.06
CA CYS A 107 -12.07 6.67 -4.70
C CYS A 107 -10.79 7.00 -5.42
N VAL A 108 -9.69 7.10 -4.69
CA VAL A 108 -8.36 7.45 -5.21
C VAL A 108 -7.27 6.60 -4.57
N TYR A 109 -6.28 6.20 -5.38
CA TYR A 109 -5.12 5.48 -4.85
C TYR A 109 -4.10 6.44 -4.25
N VAL A 110 -3.93 6.43 -2.94
CA VAL A 110 -2.83 7.13 -2.26
C VAL A 110 -1.56 6.27 -2.36
N ALA A 111 -0.50 6.81 -2.95
CA ALA A 111 0.76 6.09 -3.16
C ALA A 111 1.96 6.66 -2.39
N LYS A 112 1.92 7.95 -2.05
CA LYS A 112 2.98 8.66 -1.32
C LYS A 112 2.38 9.60 -0.28
N ALA A 113 3.18 9.97 0.72
CA ALA A 113 2.77 10.94 1.74
C ALA A 113 2.60 12.34 1.15
N VAL A 114 3.64 12.86 0.51
CA VAL A 114 3.71 14.23 -0.01
C VAL A 114 4.34 14.26 -1.39
N PRO A 115 4.05 15.29 -2.22
CA PRO A 115 4.79 15.55 -3.46
C PRO A 115 6.26 15.80 -3.19
N ASP A 116 7.10 15.53 -4.19
CA ASP A 116 8.52 15.85 -4.11
C ASP A 116 8.69 17.38 -3.98
N GLY A 117 9.48 17.83 -3.00
CA GLY A 117 9.69 19.25 -2.71
C GLY A 117 8.56 19.95 -1.95
N TYR A 118 7.61 19.19 -1.42
CA TYR A 118 6.51 19.75 -0.62
C TYR A 118 7.04 20.31 0.72
N ASP A 119 6.78 21.60 0.98
CA ASP A 119 7.16 22.35 2.18
C ASP A 119 5.95 22.72 3.08
N GLY A 120 4.74 22.36 2.64
CA GLY A 120 3.52 22.62 3.38
C GLY A 120 3.32 21.69 4.59
N ALA A 121 2.52 22.15 5.55
CA ALA A 121 2.14 21.33 6.70
C ALA A 121 1.01 20.36 6.34
N LEU A 122 1.06 19.14 6.87
CA LEU A 122 -0.06 18.22 6.84
C LEU A 122 -1.11 18.60 7.91
N PRO A 123 -2.40 18.24 7.72
CA PRO A 123 -3.44 18.52 8.69
C PRO A 123 -3.12 17.93 10.07
N ARG A 124 -3.24 18.75 11.11
CA ARG A 124 -2.91 18.36 12.51
C ARG A 124 -4.14 18.04 13.36
N THR A 125 -5.32 17.98 12.76
CA THR A 125 -6.60 17.78 13.47
C THR A 125 -7.16 16.37 13.29
N ILE A 126 -6.57 15.57 12.40
CA ILE A 126 -7.08 14.25 12.04
C ILE A 126 -6.82 13.27 13.18
N THR A 127 -7.89 12.66 13.69
CA THR A 127 -7.87 11.62 14.74
C THR A 127 -8.19 10.24 14.17
N THR A 128 -8.93 10.18 13.08
CA THR A 128 -9.34 8.93 12.43
C THR A 128 -8.98 8.99 10.94
N LEU A 129 -8.22 8.01 10.47
CA LEU A 129 -7.72 7.95 9.10
C LEU A 129 -7.94 6.57 8.50
N ASP A 130 -8.60 6.51 7.34
CA ASP A 130 -8.75 5.31 6.53
C ASP A 130 -8.03 5.49 5.19
N LEU A 131 -7.00 4.66 4.98
CA LEU A 131 -6.20 4.56 3.76
C LEU A 131 -6.28 3.15 3.15
N SER A 132 -7.39 2.46 3.35
CA SER A 132 -7.60 1.13 2.80
C SER A 132 -7.46 1.11 1.28
N ARG A 133 -6.93 0.02 0.73
CA ARG A 133 -6.68 -0.15 -0.70
C ARG A 133 -5.75 0.91 -1.31
N SER A 134 -4.91 1.54 -0.51
CA SER A 134 -3.89 2.47 -1.01
C SER A 134 -2.74 1.71 -1.69
N LEU A 135 -1.93 2.45 -2.45
CA LEU A 135 -0.68 1.97 -3.05
C LEU A 135 0.55 2.32 -2.20
N LEU A 136 0.35 2.63 -0.92
CA LEU A 136 1.45 2.82 0.02
C LEU A 136 2.26 1.53 0.11
N SER A 137 3.58 1.64 0.08
CA SER A 137 4.49 0.49 0.00
C SER A 137 5.29 0.26 1.27
N SER A 138 5.27 1.18 2.22
CA SER A 138 6.06 1.08 3.45
C SER A 138 5.41 1.79 4.64
N TRP A 139 5.75 1.32 5.84
CA TRP A 139 5.38 1.98 7.09
C TRP A 139 6.00 3.38 7.24
N ASP A 140 7.14 3.63 6.56
CA ASP A 140 7.75 4.97 6.57
C ASP A 140 6.87 6.00 5.87
N GLU A 141 6.23 5.64 4.75
CA GLU A 141 5.27 6.52 4.09
C GLU A 141 4.04 6.78 4.97
N VAL A 142 3.52 5.75 5.64
CA VAL A 142 2.42 5.92 6.62
C VAL A 142 2.86 6.83 7.75
N ALA A 143 4.05 6.63 8.30
CA ALA A 143 4.60 7.45 9.38
C ALA A 143 4.78 8.92 8.96
N ARG A 144 5.19 9.17 7.71
CA ARG A 144 5.30 10.53 7.16
C ARG A 144 3.93 11.22 7.07
N ILE A 145 2.88 10.48 6.71
CA ILE A 145 1.51 11.02 6.66
C ILE A 145 1.04 11.41 8.06
N VAL A 146 1.23 10.54 9.06
CA VAL A 146 0.60 10.70 10.38
C VAL A 146 1.47 11.41 11.41
N ARG A 147 2.69 11.78 11.07
CA ARG A 147 3.72 12.32 11.99
C ARG A 147 3.20 13.41 12.94
N ASP A 148 2.45 14.36 12.40
CA ASP A 148 1.97 15.53 13.14
C ASP A 148 0.47 15.44 13.49
N MET A 149 -0.15 14.26 13.33
CA MET A 149 -1.56 14.04 13.59
C MET A 149 -1.76 13.42 14.98
N PRO A 150 -2.77 13.87 15.76
CA PRO A 150 -3.18 13.22 17.01
C PRO A 150 -4.03 11.97 16.72
N LEU A 151 -3.45 11.06 15.91
CA LEU A 151 -4.18 9.92 15.35
C LEU A 151 -4.45 8.87 16.43
N THR A 152 -5.72 8.51 16.61
CA THR A 152 -6.18 7.45 17.52
C THR A 152 -6.67 6.21 16.77
N SER A 153 -7.12 6.36 15.52
CA SER A 153 -7.62 5.24 14.70
C SER A 153 -7.04 5.27 13.29
N LEU A 154 -6.46 4.15 12.87
CA LEU A 154 -5.86 3.96 11.55
C LEU A 154 -6.36 2.68 10.89
N THR A 155 -6.88 2.80 9.67
CA THR A 155 -7.34 1.67 8.87
C THR A 155 -6.49 1.57 7.60
N LEU A 156 -5.90 0.38 7.39
CA LEU A 156 -5.00 0.03 6.28
C LEU A 156 -5.38 -1.34 5.70
N GLN A 157 -6.67 -1.59 5.50
CA GLN A 157 -7.13 -2.85 4.94
C GLN A 157 -6.73 -2.96 3.46
N HIS A 158 -6.34 -4.16 3.03
CA HIS A 158 -5.87 -4.45 1.67
C HIS A 158 -4.66 -3.60 1.23
N VAL A 159 -3.79 -3.23 2.16
CA VAL A 159 -2.56 -2.49 1.88
C VAL A 159 -1.35 -3.39 2.15
N ARG A 160 -0.52 -3.61 1.15
CA ARG A 160 0.70 -4.45 1.27
C ARG A 160 1.90 -3.58 1.64
N LEU A 161 2.15 -3.42 2.92
CA LEU A 161 3.30 -2.66 3.41
C LEU A 161 4.52 -3.57 3.61
N ARG A 162 5.67 -3.12 3.12
CA ARG A 162 6.93 -3.79 3.43
C ARG A 162 7.21 -3.66 4.92
N PRO A 163 7.73 -4.74 5.55
CA PRO A 163 8.25 -4.64 6.90
C PRO A 163 9.30 -3.53 6.98
N ALA A 164 9.11 -2.59 7.89
CA ALA A 164 10.06 -1.55 8.16
C ALA A 164 10.24 -1.41 9.68
N ALA A 165 11.36 -0.86 10.10
CA ALA A 165 11.49 -0.43 11.47
C ALA A 165 10.49 0.70 11.71
N CYS A 166 9.48 0.47 12.56
CA CYS A 166 8.55 1.52 12.93
C CYS A 166 9.30 2.70 13.54
N VAL A 167 8.97 3.90 13.11
CA VAL A 167 9.53 5.13 13.67
C VAL A 167 9.01 5.29 15.10
N PRO A 168 9.85 5.19 16.13
CA PRO A 168 9.40 5.33 17.51
C PRO A 168 8.68 6.66 17.73
N GLY A 169 7.55 6.63 18.43
CA GLY A 169 6.80 7.81 18.84
C GLY A 169 5.76 8.34 17.84
N VAL A 170 5.86 8.02 16.55
CA VAL A 170 4.88 8.50 15.55
C VAL A 170 3.49 7.93 15.79
N PHE A 171 3.41 6.70 16.25
CA PHE A 171 2.15 6.00 16.55
C PHE A 171 1.81 5.96 18.06
N ALA A 172 2.41 6.83 18.86
CA ALA A 172 2.28 6.78 20.32
C ALA A 172 0.85 6.98 20.84
N HIS A 173 0.00 7.64 20.06
CA HIS A 173 -1.39 7.92 20.41
C HIS A 173 -2.40 6.95 19.78
N LEU A 174 -1.93 6.01 18.95
CA LEU A 174 -2.80 5.10 18.23
C LEU A 174 -3.42 4.07 19.18
N GLU A 175 -4.75 3.99 19.18
CA GLU A 175 -5.55 3.10 20.02
C GLU A 175 -6.20 1.98 19.20
N HIS A 176 -6.51 2.25 17.92
CA HIS A 176 -7.19 1.31 17.02
C HIS A 176 -6.45 1.17 15.71
N LEU A 177 -6.10 -0.07 15.35
CA LEU A 177 -5.43 -0.39 14.09
C LEU A 177 -6.15 -1.51 13.35
N SER A 178 -6.53 -1.28 12.10
CA SER A 178 -7.10 -2.30 11.22
C SER A 178 -6.16 -2.61 10.07
N LEU A 179 -5.71 -3.87 9.97
CA LEU A 179 -4.78 -4.41 8.96
C LEU A 179 -5.39 -5.64 8.24
N GLY A 180 -6.69 -5.66 8.03
CA GLY A 180 -7.34 -6.78 7.34
C GLY A 180 -6.77 -6.98 5.93
N ASP A 181 -6.47 -8.23 5.56
CA ASP A 181 -5.93 -8.61 4.25
C ASP A 181 -4.69 -7.78 3.84
N SER A 182 -3.79 -7.52 4.77
CA SER A 182 -2.57 -6.74 4.54
C SER A 182 -1.31 -7.60 4.32
N GLY A 183 -1.41 -8.90 4.57
CA GLY A 183 -0.25 -9.82 4.56
C GLY A 183 0.65 -9.66 5.79
N THR A 184 0.17 -9.01 6.84
CA THR A 184 0.89 -8.86 8.11
C THR A 184 1.01 -10.21 8.81
N ASP A 185 2.20 -10.54 9.29
CA ASP A 185 2.51 -11.72 10.09
C ASP A 185 2.76 -11.37 11.58
N TRP A 186 2.95 -12.39 12.40
CA TRP A 186 3.21 -12.21 13.85
C TRP A 186 4.52 -11.48 14.14
N ALA A 187 5.56 -11.66 13.32
CA ALA A 187 6.84 -10.99 13.50
C ALA A 187 6.70 -9.48 13.28
N GLN A 188 5.98 -9.09 12.24
CA GLN A 188 5.63 -7.68 12.00
C GLN A 188 4.77 -7.11 13.12
N MET A 189 3.78 -7.89 13.61
CA MET A 189 2.94 -7.45 14.72
C MET A 189 3.75 -7.18 15.98
N ALA A 190 4.73 -8.01 16.31
CA ALA A 190 5.59 -7.78 17.46
C ALA A 190 6.40 -6.48 17.35
N VAL A 191 6.81 -6.10 16.14
CA VAL A 191 7.49 -4.82 15.87
C VAL A 191 6.52 -3.64 16.03
N LEU A 192 5.33 -3.74 15.43
CA LEU A 192 4.30 -2.71 15.48
C LEU A 192 3.82 -2.44 16.91
N ALA A 193 3.59 -3.49 17.71
CA ALA A 193 3.14 -3.37 19.09
C ALA A 193 4.10 -2.55 19.97
N ARG A 194 5.42 -2.65 19.72
CA ARG A 194 6.42 -1.84 20.43
C ARG A 194 6.36 -0.35 20.08
N ALA A 195 5.94 -0.03 18.86
CA ALA A 195 5.81 1.35 18.38
C ALA A 195 4.47 2.00 18.74
N MET A 196 3.50 1.19 19.22
CA MET A 196 2.12 1.60 19.49
C MET A 196 1.74 1.29 20.95
N PRO A 197 2.31 1.99 21.95
CA PRO A 197 2.14 1.64 23.37
C PRO A 197 0.71 1.82 23.91
N ARG A 198 -0.14 2.55 23.20
CA ARG A 198 -1.56 2.76 23.55
C ARG A 198 -2.54 1.90 22.77
N LEU A 199 -2.04 0.99 21.92
CA LEU A 199 -2.89 0.16 21.09
C LEU A 199 -3.83 -0.71 21.96
N ALA A 200 -5.12 -0.41 21.87
CA ALA A 200 -6.18 -1.08 22.62
C ALA A 200 -6.89 -2.16 21.79
N SER A 201 -6.98 -1.96 20.48
CA SER A 201 -7.59 -2.94 19.58
C SER A 201 -6.86 -3.05 18.24
N ILE A 202 -6.82 -4.28 17.73
CA ILE A 202 -6.28 -4.57 16.41
C ILE A 202 -7.20 -5.53 15.67
N GLU A 203 -7.44 -5.23 14.39
CA GLU A 203 -8.14 -6.10 13.47
C GLU A 203 -7.15 -6.67 12.45
N LEU A 204 -7.06 -8.02 12.39
CA LEU A 204 -6.15 -8.76 11.52
C LEU A 204 -6.88 -9.77 10.63
N ALA A 205 -8.15 -9.54 10.33
CA ALA A 205 -8.93 -10.44 9.51
C ALA A 205 -8.25 -10.74 8.16
N ARG A 206 -8.33 -11.99 7.68
CA ARG A 206 -7.78 -12.47 6.40
C ARG A 206 -6.25 -12.32 6.25
N ASN A 207 -5.50 -12.27 7.35
CA ASN A 207 -4.05 -12.38 7.32
C ASN A 207 -3.63 -13.83 7.58
N CYS A 208 -2.52 -14.25 6.98
CA CYS A 208 -1.98 -15.60 7.15
C CYS A 208 -1.17 -15.67 8.45
N LEU A 209 -1.86 -15.63 9.58
CA LEU A 209 -1.26 -15.70 10.91
C LEU A 209 -1.00 -17.17 11.30
N LEU A 210 -0.17 -17.87 10.51
CA LEU A 210 0.23 -19.23 10.86
C LEU A 210 1.07 -19.18 12.13
N TYR A 211 0.67 -19.98 13.10
CA TYR A 211 1.40 -20.18 14.34
C TYR A 211 2.67 -20.99 14.02
N THR A 212 3.78 -20.30 13.77
CA THR A 212 5.08 -20.97 13.80
C THR A 212 5.51 -21.05 15.25
N SER A 213 5.29 -22.21 15.90
CA SER A 213 5.91 -22.49 17.19
C SER A 213 7.42 -22.28 17.06
N PRO A 214 8.06 -21.48 17.89
CA PRO A 214 9.51 -21.49 17.96
C PRO A 214 9.93 -22.88 18.45
N SER A 215 10.65 -23.60 17.60
CA SER A 215 11.35 -24.82 17.95
C SER A 215 12.58 -24.53 18.79
#